data_58d11dc459979f6a4529f5a61bb29653
#
_entry.id   58d11dc459979f6a4529f5a61bb29653
#
_cell.length_a   1.000
_cell.length_b   1.000
_cell.length_c   1.000
_cell.angle_alpha   90.00
_cell.angle_beta   90.00
_cell.angle_gamma   90.00
#
_symmetry.space_group_name_H-M   'P 1'
#
loop_
_entity.id
_entity.type
_entity.pdbx_description
1 polymer ?
#
loop_
_entity_poly.entity_id
_entity_poly.type
_entity_poly.pdbx_seq_one_letter_code
_entity_poly.pdbx_strand_id
1 'polypeptide(L)'
;MSKKLILLDAYALIYRAHFAFIKNPRINSKGLNTSAIFGFCNSLLEVTNKFDPSHIGVVFDPPGGSDREGVFADYKANRQEMPEDIRKAIPYIFDLLKAMNIKVEMEEGFEADDVIGTLAKKAEKKGFETYMMTPGKDFGQLVSDHIFIYKPGRSGNPSEVLGPKEVCEKFEVKDPLQVIDILGLWGDAVDNIPGVPGVGEKTAKKLISTYGSIENLIKNTHDLKGKLKENVENFAEQAILSKQLATIILDCPVEFEESEFSRKEVNEKELIKLFQQLEFNQLGKRILGKPIIQEKQMDLFGSMTDAKIEDEKEKLDNIQSVKKNYQLISSRQEHENFIKQLSKQNVVSFDTETTSLKIDEAKLLGISFSFKANEGFYCNLSQDINHEILNLYQPFFKSNSIKIAHNLKFDLGVLYENGIHIEGPIFDTMIAHYLIDAEQRHNIDHLSRTILNIIQFQLKI
;
A
#
# COMPACT_ATOMS: atom_id res chain seq x y z
N MET A 1 -17.62 4.91 -24.78
CA MET A 1 -17.10 4.57 -23.43
C MET A 1 -17.67 5.57 -22.46
N SER A 2 -18.13 5.16 -21.28
CA SER A 2 -18.58 6.09 -20.24
C SER A 2 -17.38 6.92 -19.78
N LYS A 3 -17.58 8.25 -19.59
CA LYS A 3 -16.55 9.13 -19.05
C LYS A 3 -16.36 8.78 -17.58
N LYS A 4 -15.12 8.50 -17.16
CA LYS A 4 -14.78 8.18 -15.78
C LYS A 4 -14.09 9.35 -15.11
N LEU A 5 -14.59 9.73 -13.95
CA LEU A 5 -13.98 10.74 -13.07
C LEU A 5 -13.48 10.06 -11.80
N ILE A 6 -12.24 10.36 -11.41
CA ILE A 6 -11.71 10.01 -10.08
C ILE A 6 -11.58 11.28 -9.25
N LEU A 7 -12.15 11.28 -8.06
CA LEU A 7 -11.96 12.33 -7.06
C LEU A 7 -11.26 11.75 -5.84
N LEU A 8 -10.12 12.34 -5.46
CA LEU A 8 -9.29 11.88 -4.36
C LEU A 8 -9.41 12.85 -3.18
N ASP A 9 -9.67 12.31 -2.00
CA ASP A 9 -9.56 12.99 -0.73
C ASP A 9 -8.07 13.06 -0.33
N ALA A 10 -7.48 14.25 -0.45
CA ALA A 10 -6.06 14.44 -0.31
C ALA A 10 -5.53 14.08 1.09
N TYR A 11 -6.11 14.69 2.13
CA TYR A 11 -5.59 14.48 3.48
C TYR A 11 -5.80 13.05 3.97
N ALA A 12 -6.94 12.45 3.68
CA ALA A 12 -7.16 11.05 4.05
C ALA A 12 -6.10 10.12 3.44
N LEU A 13 -5.68 10.34 2.19
CA LEU A 13 -4.63 9.56 1.53
C LEU A 13 -3.24 9.89 2.05
N ILE A 14 -2.94 11.17 2.32
CA ILE A 14 -1.65 11.62 2.87
C ILE A 14 -1.43 11.04 4.28
N TYR A 15 -2.42 11.15 5.17
CA TYR A 15 -2.37 10.56 6.50
C TYR A 15 -2.24 9.05 6.47
N ARG A 16 -3.03 8.39 5.61
CA ARG A 16 -2.93 6.94 5.39
C ARG A 16 -1.52 6.53 4.99
N ALA A 17 -0.92 7.26 4.05
CA ALA A 17 0.44 7.01 3.58
C ALA A 17 1.47 7.22 4.70
N HIS A 18 1.39 8.33 5.44
CA HIS A 18 2.27 8.62 6.56
C HIS A 18 2.26 7.50 7.60
N PHE A 19 1.07 7.10 8.06
CA PHE A 19 0.93 6.06 9.10
C PHE A 19 1.29 4.65 8.60
N ALA A 20 1.18 4.37 7.30
CA ALA A 20 1.63 3.09 6.74
C ALA A 20 3.14 2.89 6.86
N PHE A 21 3.91 3.97 6.84
CA PHE A 21 5.38 3.97 6.94
C PHE A 21 5.90 4.39 8.31
N ILE A 22 5.05 4.61 9.32
CA ILE A 22 5.48 5.16 10.61
C ILE A 22 6.57 4.34 11.32
N LYS A 23 6.57 3.01 11.12
CA LYS A 23 7.58 2.10 11.71
C LYS A 23 8.87 2.05 10.90
N ASN A 24 8.81 2.35 9.60
CA ASN A 24 9.93 2.35 8.66
C ASN A 24 9.80 3.54 7.73
N PRO A 25 10.09 4.76 8.19
CA PRO A 25 9.94 5.97 7.39
C PRO A 25 10.97 5.99 6.25
N ARG A 26 10.53 6.47 5.09
CA ARG A 26 11.38 6.70 3.92
C ARG A 26 12.01 8.07 4.03
N ILE A 27 13.29 8.10 4.37
CA ILE A 27 14.03 9.37 4.55
C ILE A 27 15.05 9.46 3.41
N ASN A 28 15.00 10.54 2.64
CA ASN A 28 15.98 10.78 1.58
C ASN A 28 17.34 11.24 2.13
N SER A 29 18.36 11.32 1.28
CA SER A 29 19.72 11.71 1.69
C SER A 29 19.82 13.10 2.34
N LYS A 30 18.80 13.95 2.16
CA LYS A 30 18.69 15.30 2.75
C LYS A 30 17.94 15.30 4.09
N GLY A 31 17.55 14.15 4.61
CA GLY A 31 16.82 14.02 5.88
C GLY A 31 15.32 14.30 5.79
N LEU A 32 14.76 14.46 4.59
CA LEU A 32 13.31 14.65 4.41
C LEU A 32 12.60 13.30 4.48
N ASN A 33 11.57 13.20 5.34
CA ASN A 33 10.66 12.05 5.34
C ASN A 33 9.73 12.13 4.12
N THR A 34 9.95 11.27 3.15
CA THR A 34 9.21 11.22 1.88
C THR A 34 8.06 10.22 1.89
N SER A 35 7.79 9.55 3.01
CA SER A 35 6.80 8.47 3.13
C SER A 35 5.40 8.86 2.68
N ALA A 36 4.92 10.02 3.12
CA ALA A 36 3.58 10.52 2.78
C ALA A 36 3.47 10.83 1.27
N ILE A 37 4.50 11.47 0.69
CA ILE A 37 4.57 11.81 -0.73
C ILE A 37 4.60 10.53 -1.59
N PHE A 38 5.44 9.57 -1.21
CA PHE A 38 5.58 8.29 -1.89
C PHE A 38 4.27 7.50 -1.89
N GLY A 39 3.63 7.37 -0.72
CA GLY A 39 2.39 6.63 -0.59
C GLY A 39 1.22 7.31 -1.31
N PHE A 40 1.14 8.65 -1.27
CA PHE A 40 0.16 9.42 -2.02
C PHE A 40 0.33 9.20 -3.53
N CYS A 41 1.55 9.31 -4.04
CA CYS A 41 1.86 9.08 -5.45
C CYS A 41 1.50 7.65 -5.89
N ASN A 42 1.78 6.62 -5.06
CA ASN A 42 1.37 5.25 -5.35
C ASN A 42 -0.16 5.08 -5.37
N SER A 43 -0.89 5.76 -4.48
CA SER A 43 -2.36 5.75 -4.48
C SER A 43 -2.92 6.35 -5.77
N LEU A 44 -2.33 7.46 -6.23
CA LEU A 44 -2.68 8.10 -7.50
C LEU A 44 -2.43 7.18 -8.71
N LEU A 45 -1.27 6.50 -8.74
CA LEU A 45 -0.95 5.52 -9.78
C LEU A 45 -1.88 4.30 -9.74
N GLU A 46 -2.23 3.82 -8.56
CA GLU A 46 -3.15 2.69 -8.39
C GLU A 46 -4.48 2.96 -9.08
N VAL A 47 -5.12 4.11 -8.79
CA VAL A 47 -6.42 4.43 -9.38
C VAL A 47 -6.31 4.72 -10.88
N THR A 48 -5.25 5.39 -11.30
CA THR A 48 -5.01 5.70 -12.72
C THR A 48 -4.85 4.40 -13.53
N ASN A 49 -4.07 3.44 -13.02
CA ASN A 49 -3.87 2.16 -13.71
C ASN A 49 -5.10 1.25 -13.66
N LYS A 50 -5.85 1.28 -12.55
CA LYS A 50 -7.00 0.38 -12.36
C LYS A 50 -8.21 0.81 -13.18
N PHE A 51 -8.52 2.10 -13.20
CA PHE A 51 -9.75 2.61 -13.80
C PHE A 51 -9.55 3.24 -15.17
N ASP A 52 -8.30 3.59 -15.52
CA ASP A 52 -7.95 4.37 -16.72
C ASP A 52 -8.91 5.56 -16.92
N PRO A 53 -8.95 6.50 -15.95
CA PRO A 53 -9.93 7.56 -15.94
C PRO A 53 -9.65 8.58 -17.04
N SER A 54 -10.71 9.12 -17.63
CA SER A 54 -10.64 10.27 -18.54
C SER A 54 -10.47 11.59 -17.79
N HIS A 55 -10.90 11.63 -16.51
CA HIS A 55 -10.87 12.83 -15.67
C HIS A 55 -10.43 12.49 -14.25
N ILE A 56 -9.68 13.42 -13.63
CA ILE A 56 -9.14 13.23 -12.28
C ILE A 56 -9.03 14.58 -11.57
N GLY A 57 -9.40 14.58 -10.29
CA GLY A 57 -9.23 15.73 -9.39
C GLY A 57 -8.81 15.29 -8.00
N VAL A 58 -8.09 16.16 -7.31
CA VAL A 58 -7.67 15.99 -5.92
C VAL A 58 -8.23 17.14 -5.12
N VAL A 59 -8.90 16.83 -4.03
CA VAL A 59 -9.58 17.81 -3.19
C VAL A 59 -8.88 17.88 -1.84
N PHE A 60 -8.59 19.10 -1.39
CA PHE A 60 -7.99 19.39 -0.08
C PHE A 60 -9.00 20.12 0.80
N ASP A 61 -8.93 19.88 2.12
CA ASP A 61 -9.56 20.78 3.09
C ASP A 61 -8.84 22.13 3.09
N PRO A 62 -9.57 23.27 3.19
CA PRO A 62 -8.94 24.57 3.28
C PRO A 62 -8.25 24.77 4.64
N PRO A 63 -7.22 25.61 4.72
CA PRO A 63 -6.70 26.05 5.99
C PRO A 63 -7.74 26.94 6.68
N GLY A 64 -8.07 26.67 7.96
CA GLY A 64 -9.00 27.51 8.75
C GLY A 64 -10.27 26.80 9.23
N GLY A 65 -10.42 25.50 8.94
CA GLY A 65 -11.58 24.73 9.39
C GLY A 65 -12.80 24.84 8.48
N SER A 66 -13.94 24.36 8.92
CA SER A 66 -15.20 24.42 8.19
C SER A 66 -16.30 25.14 8.98
N ASP A 67 -17.35 25.57 8.29
CA ASP A 67 -18.52 26.20 8.91
C ASP A 67 -19.23 25.31 9.94
N ARG A 68 -18.93 23.98 9.95
CA ARG A 68 -19.45 23.05 10.98
C ARG A 68 -18.97 23.37 12.39
N GLU A 69 -17.79 23.97 12.56
CA GLU A 69 -17.28 24.43 13.87
C GLU A 69 -18.16 25.54 14.44
N GLY A 70 -18.78 26.37 13.59
CA GLY A 70 -19.76 27.36 13.99
C GLY A 70 -21.10 26.76 14.46
N VAL A 71 -21.45 25.55 13.96
CA VAL A 71 -22.67 24.83 14.35
C VAL A 71 -22.43 24.02 15.63
N PHE A 72 -21.27 23.43 15.79
CA PHE A 72 -20.87 22.60 16.94
C PHE A 72 -19.40 22.85 17.29
N ALA A 73 -19.14 23.59 18.34
CA ALA A 73 -17.79 24.03 18.73
C ALA A 73 -16.80 22.88 19.01
N ASP A 74 -17.32 21.72 19.44
CA ASP A 74 -16.51 20.54 19.70
C ASP A 74 -16.29 19.67 18.44
N TYR A 75 -16.81 20.08 17.28
CA TYR A 75 -16.59 19.33 16.02
C TYR A 75 -15.11 19.24 15.71
N LYS A 76 -14.62 18.01 15.51
CA LYS A 76 -13.19 17.70 15.26
C LYS A 76 -12.20 18.18 16.34
N ALA A 77 -12.67 18.67 17.50
CA ALA A 77 -11.82 19.19 18.58
C ALA A 77 -10.85 18.14 19.16
N ASN A 78 -11.12 16.86 18.98
CA ASN A 78 -10.27 15.75 19.40
C ASN A 78 -9.15 15.42 18.40
N ARG A 79 -9.10 16.09 17.23
CA ARG A 79 -8.04 15.87 16.24
C ARG A 79 -6.71 16.40 16.75
N GLN A 80 -5.68 15.58 16.66
CA GLN A 80 -4.31 15.99 16.99
C GLN A 80 -3.78 16.98 15.95
N GLU A 81 -2.82 17.81 16.36
CA GLU A 81 -2.08 18.63 15.40
C GLU A 81 -1.49 17.79 14.28
N MET A 82 -1.46 18.37 13.09
CA MET A 82 -0.85 17.74 11.92
C MET A 82 0.62 17.44 12.19
N PRO A 83 1.07 16.18 12.01
CA PRO A 83 2.48 15.82 12.14
C PRO A 83 3.36 16.71 11.25
N GLU A 84 4.51 17.10 11.78
CA GLU A 84 5.46 17.99 11.07
C GLU A 84 5.89 17.40 9.71
N ASP A 85 6.07 16.07 9.65
CA ASP A 85 6.42 15.38 8.41
C ASP A 85 5.34 15.49 7.33
N ILE A 86 4.06 15.47 7.71
CA ILE A 86 2.95 15.71 6.79
C ILE A 86 2.97 17.16 6.33
N ARG A 87 3.15 18.10 7.26
CA ARG A 87 3.23 19.53 6.92
C ARG A 87 4.35 19.82 5.92
N LYS A 88 5.51 19.18 6.08
CA LYS A 88 6.64 19.26 5.15
C LYS A 88 6.36 18.57 3.79
N ALA A 89 5.54 17.54 3.76
CA ALA A 89 5.21 16.79 2.55
C ALA A 89 4.22 17.54 1.63
N ILE A 90 3.31 18.33 2.20
CA ILE A 90 2.23 19.01 1.45
C ILE A 90 2.75 19.82 0.25
N PRO A 91 3.76 20.71 0.37
CA PRO A 91 4.26 21.47 -0.78
C PRO A 91 4.73 20.57 -1.93
N TYR A 92 5.41 19.46 -1.62
CA TYR A 92 5.86 18.50 -2.65
C TYR A 92 4.70 17.76 -3.31
N ILE A 93 3.60 17.53 -2.58
CA ILE A 93 2.39 16.92 -3.15
C ILE A 93 1.71 17.91 -4.11
N PHE A 94 1.65 19.19 -3.78
CA PHE A 94 1.18 20.23 -4.71
C PHE A 94 2.07 20.31 -5.96
N ASP A 95 3.39 20.28 -5.80
CA ASP A 95 4.33 20.28 -6.94
C ASP A 95 4.13 19.02 -7.81
N LEU A 96 3.90 17.86 -7.19
CA LEU A 96 3.60 16.59 -7.88
C LEU A 96 2.32 16.73 -8.72
N LEU A 97 1.23 17.19 -8.12
CA LEU A 97 -0.06 17.35 -8.79
C LEU A 97 0.03 18.36 -9.94
N LYS A 98 0.74 19.47 -9.74
CA LYS A 98 1.03 20.46 -10.77
C LYS A 98 1.84 19.85 -11.92
N ALA A 99 2.91 19.09 -11.61
CA ALA A 99 3.73 18.44 -12.64
C ALA A 99 2.96 17.35 -13.40
N MET A 100 1.97 16.72 -12.76
CA MET A 100 1.08 15.73 -13.36
C MET A 100 -0.11 16.36 -14.09
N ASN A 101 -0.24 17.69 -14.11
CA ASN A 101 -1.38 18.43 -14.66
C ASN A 101 -2.74 17.97 -14.11
N ILE A 102 -2.79 17.64 -12.80
CA ILE A 102 -4.01 17.21 -12.11
C ILE A 102 -4.66 18.43 -11.45
N LYS A 103 -5.97 18.57 -11.64
CA LYS A 103 -6.79 19.60 -11.01
C LYS A 103 -6.80 19.40 -9.51
N VAL A 104 -6.51 20.49 -8.79
CA VAL A 104 -6.68 20.58 -7.33
C VAL A 104 -7.85 21.50 -7.04
N GLU A 105 -8.75 21.05 -6.17
CA GLU A 105 -9.86 21.85 -5.65
C GLU A 105 -9.77 22.02 -4.14
N MET A 106 -10.21 23.17 -3.69
CA MET A 106 -10.28 23.57 -2.30
C MET A 106 -11.25 24.74 -2.19
N GLU A 107 -12.20 24.70 -1.27
CA GLU A 107 -13.20 25.76 -1.10
C GLU A 107 -13.26 26.21 0.35
N GLU A 108 -13.14 27.52 0.60
CA GLU A 108 -13.18 28.09 1.95
C GLU A 108 -14.54 27.85 2.61
N GLY A 109 -14.55 27.45 3.89
CA GLY A 109 -15.76 27.16 4.67
C GLY A 109 -16.31 25.74 4.46
N PHE A 110 -15.87 25.01 3.45
CA PHE A 110 -16.33 23.65 3.13
C PHE A 110 -15.21 22.62 3.31
N GLU A 111 -15.58 21.43 3.71
CA GLU A 111 -14.64 20.31 3.81
C GLU A 111 -14.42 19.64 2.46
N ALA A 112 -13.31 18.90 2.34
CA ALA A 112 -13.03 18.13 1.12
C ALA A 112 -14.19 17.18 0.77
N ASP A 113 -14.87 16.63 1.78
CA ASP A 113 -16.00 15.72 1.62
C ASP A 113 -17.18 16.40 0.93
N ASP A 114 -17.46 17.68 1.29
CA ASP A 114 -18.54 18.48 0.70
C ASP A 114 -18.22 18.83 -0.77
N VAL A 115 -16.97 19.23 -1.02
CA VAL A 115 -16.51 19.55 -2.37
C VAL A 115 -16.52 18.32 -3.26
N ILE A 116 -16.03 17.16 -2.78
CA ILE A 116 -16.07 15.88 -3.51
C ILE A 116 -17.53 15.49 -3.80
N GLY A 117 -18.40 15.56 -2.80
CA GLY A 117 -19.82 15.24 -2.95
C GLY A 117 -20.50 16.13 -4.01
N THR A 118 -20.29 17.44 -3.93
CA THR A 118 -20.81 18.42 -4.89
C THR A 118 -20.32 18.14 -6.31
N LEU A 119 -19.01 17.93 -6.50
CA LEU A 119 -18.41 17.63 -7.80
C LEU A 119 -18.92 16.29 -8.35
N ALA A 120 -19.03 15.25 -7.53
CA ALA A 120 -19.54 13.95 -7.92
C ALA A 120 -20.99 14.05 -8.42
N LYS A 121 -21.86 14.79 -7.71
CA LYS A 121 -23.26 15.02 -8.13
C LYS A 121 -23.39 15.89 -9.39
N LYS A 122 -22.51 16.89 -9.56
CA LYS A 122 -22.45 17.70 -10.80
C LYS A 122 -21.96 16.87 -11.99
N ALA A 123 -20.96 16.01 -11.78
CA ALA A 123 -20.42 15.10 -12.80
C ALA A 123 -21.45 14.03 -13.20
N GLU A 124 -22.20 13.45 -12.24
CA GLU A 124 -23.28 12.49 -12.48
C GLU A 124 -24.33 13.07 -13.45
N LYS A 125 -24.76 14.34 -13.24
CA LYS A 125 -25.68 15.04 -14.14
C LYS A 125 -25.13 15.23 -15.56
N LYS A 126 -23.81 15.23 -15.73
CA LYS A 126 -23.12 15.29 -17.03
C LYS A 126 -22.80 13.89 -17.61
N GLY A 127 -23.31 12.81 -17.00
CA GLY A 127 -23.17 11.43 -17.47
C GLY A 127 -21.84 10.75 -17.16
N PHE A 128 -21.14 11.21 -16.12
CA PHE A 128 -19.90 10.59 -15.64
C PHE A 128 -20.17 9.43 -14.69
N GLU A 129 -19.31 8.42 -14.75
CA GLU A 129 -19.12 7.43 -13.72
C GLU A 129 -18.01 7.92 -12.79
N THR A 130 -18.35 8.19 -11.53
CA THR A 130 -17.43 8.83 -10.57
C THR A 130 -16.98 7.85 -9.49
N TYR A 131 -15.69 7.78 -9.23
CA TYR A 131 -15.08 7.02 -8.14
C TYR A 131 -14.46 7.98 -7.12
N MET A 132 -15.00 8.00 -5.92
CA MET A 132 -14.50 8.79 -4.79
C MET A 132 -13.49 7.95 -4.01
N MET A 133 -12.23 8.34 -4.02
CA MET A 133 -11.17 7.62 -3.31
C MET A 133 -10.99 8.21 -1.92
N THR A 134 -11.69 7.65 -0.96
CA THR A 134 -11.68 8.05 0.44
C THR A 134 -11.90 6.83 1.36
N PRO A 135 -11.35 6.80 2.58
CA PRO A 135 -11.72 5.83 3.62
C PRO A 135 -13.01 6.20 4.36
N GLY A 136 -13.53 7.42 4.20
CA GLY A 136 -14.69 7.95 4.90
C GLY A 136 -15.91 7.02 4.79
N LYS A 137 -16.62 6.86 5.92
CA LYS A 137 -17.84 6.02 5.96
C LYS A 137 -19.09 6.82 5.60
N ASP A 138 -19.07 8.12 5.81
CA ASP A 138 -20.07 9.11 5.52
C ASP A 138 -20.34 9.29 4.02
N PHE A 139 -19.32 9.06 3.18
CA PHE A 139 -19.47 9.00 1.72
C PHE A 139 -20.47 7.94 1.25
N GLY A 140 -20.82 6.98 2.11
CA GLY A 140 -21.90 6.03 1.83
C GLY A 140 -23.21 6.68 1.41
N GLN A 141 -23.50 7.89 1.91
CA GLN A 141 -24.70 8.65 1.55
C GLN A 141 -24.73 9.15 0.09
N LEU A 142 -23.57 9.19 -0.59
CA LEU A 142 -23.42 9.78 -1.92
C LEU A 142 -23.55 8.77 -3.06
N VAL A 143 -23.40 7.46 -2.77
CA VAL A 143 -23.35 6.43 -3.81
C VAL A 143 -24.65 6.35 -4.59
N SER A 144 -24.53 6.09 -5.88
CA SER A 144 -25.63 5.90 -6.82
C SER A 144 -25.22 4.91 -7.90
N ASP A 145 -26.05 4.69 -8.91
CA ASP A 145 -25.71 3.84 -10.06
C ASP A 145 -24.49 4.35 -10.85
N HIS A 146 -24.08 5.61 -10.62
CA HIS A 146 -22.95 6.25 -11.29
C HIS A 146 -21.90 6.83 -10.34
N ILE A 147 -22.10 6.75 -9.02
CA ILE A 147 -21.15 7.24 -8.01
C ILE A 147 -20.76 6.11 -7.08
N PHE A 148 -19.47 5.84 -6.98
CA PHE A 148 -18.89 4.74 -6.22
C PHE A 148 -17.84 5.23 -5.25
N ILE A 149 -17.67 4.53 -4.12
CA ILE A 149 -16.52 4.70 -3.23
C ILE A 149 -15.47 3.69 -3.62
N TYR A 150 -14.24 4.15 -3.80
CA TYR A 150 -13.08 3.28 -3.95
C TYR A 150 -12.23 3.28 -2.70
N LYS A 151 -12.07 2.13 -2.09
CA LYS A 151 -11.19 1.90 -0.94
C LYS A 151 -9.96 1.10 -1.39
N PRO A 152 -8.76 1.72 -1.40
CA PRO A 152 -7.54 1.00 -1.75
C PRO A 152 -7.26 -0.13 -0.76
N GLY A 153 -6.68 -1.22 -1.26
CA GLY A 153 -6.32 -2.39 -0.45
C GLY A 153 -5.40 -2.06 0.72
N ARG A 154 -5.45 -2.86 1.80
CA ARG A 154 -4.65 -2.65 3.01
C ARG A 154 -4.11 -4.00 3.52
N SER A 155 -2.78 -4.12 3.69
CA SER A 155 -2.12 -5.24 4.41
C SER A 155 -2.75 -6.62 4.14
N GLY A 156 -2.77 -7.05 2.86
CA GLY A 156 -3.33 -8.36 2.48
C GLY A 156 -4.82 -8.37 2.11
N ASN A 157 -5.56 -7.30 2.41
CA ASN A 157 -6.94 -7.18 1.94
C ASN A 157 -6.98 -6.54 0.54
N PRO A 158 -7.81 -7.04 -0.38
CA PRO A 158 -7.97 -6.45 -1.70
C PRO A 158 -8.60 -5.06 -1.61
N SER A 159 -8.46 -4.28 -2.69
CA SER A 159 -9.19 -3.02 -2.84
C SER A 159 -10.68 -3.29 -3.09
N GLU A 160 -11.53 -2.41 -2.59
CA GLU A 160 -12.99 -2.52 -2.68
C GLU A 160 -13.59 -1.36 -3.47
N VAL A 161 -14.62 -1.66 -4.26
CA VAL A 161 -15.51 -0.66 -4.87
C VAL A 161 -16.89 -0.84 -4.24
N LEU A 162 -17.42 0.22 -3.64
CA LEU A 162 -18.71 0.18 -2.97
C LEU A 162 -19.70 1.05 -3.75
N GLY A 163 -20.71 0.42 -4.33
CA GLY A 163 -21.90 1.05 -4.89
C GLY A 163 -23.08 0.99 -3.93
N PRO A 164 -24.31 1.30 -4.40
CA PRO A 164 -25.51 1.31 -3.56
C PRO A 164 -25.76 -0.03 -2.86
N LYS A 165 -25.57 -1.14 -3.58
CA LYS A 165 -25.78 -2.49 -3.02
C LYS A 165 -24.84 -2.79 -1.87
N GLU A 166 -23.55 -2.60 -2.07
CA GLU A 166 -22.51 -2.88 -1.08
C GLU A 166 -22.66 -1.97 0.15
N VAL A 167 -23.05 -0.71 -0.05
CA VAL A 167 -23.34 0.23 1.04
C VAL A 167 -24.57 -0.21 1.82
N CYS A 168 -25.67 -0.54 1.14
CA CYS A 168 -26.88 -1.02 1.79
C CYS A 168 -26.64 -2.31 2.58
N GLU A 169 -25.88 -3.27 2.03
CA GLU A 169 -25.50 -4.51 2.74
C GLU A 169 -24.64 -4.22 3.96
N LYS A 170 -23.63 -3.35 3.82
CA LYS A 170 -22.69 -2.99 4.90
C LYS A 170 -23.37 -2.28 6.07
N PHE A 171 -24.28 -1.36 5.77
CA PHE A 171 -24.97 -0.57 6.80
C PHE A 171 -26.34 -1.18 7.20
N GLU A 172 -26.76 -2.27 6.57
CA GLU A 172 -28.06 -2.95 6.83
C GLU A 172 -29.25 -2.01 6.61
N VAL A 173 -29.18 -1.20 5.55
CA VAL A 173 -30.21 -0.20 5.19
C VAL A 173 -30.82 -0.50 3.83
N LYS A 174 -31.96 0.16 3.52
CA LYS A 174 -32.67 0.02 2.24
C LYS A 174 -32.23 1.05 1.21
N ASP A 175 -31.73 2.17 1.66
CA ASP A 175 -31.30 3.30 0.85
C ASP A 175 -29.95 3.84 1.38
N PRO A 176 -28.97 4.11 0.53
CA PRO A 176 -27.68 4.69 0.92
C PRO A 176 -27.80 5.99 1.74
N LEU A 177 -28.80 6.82 1.50
CA LEU A 177 -29.05 8.04 2.26
C LEU A 177 -29.26 7.76 3.76
N GLN A 178 -29.75 6.58 4.13
CA GLN A 178 -29.95 6.21 5.54
C GLN A 178 -28.63 6.07 6.33
N VAL A 179 -27.48 6.08 5.66
CA VAL A 179 -26.16 6.15 6.32
C VAL A 179 -26.06 7.39 7.21
N ILE A 180 -26.65 8.52 6.80
CA ILE A 180 -26.70 9.76 7.59
C ILE A 180 -27.40 9.52 8.93
N ASP A 181 -28.54 8.82 8.89
CA ASP A 181 -29.33 8.50 10.08
C ASP A 181 -28.58 7.55 11.03
N ILE A 182 -27.85 6.57 10.47
CA ILE A 182 -27.01 5.68 11.28
C ILE A 182 -25.94 6.48 11.99
N LEU A 183 -25.22 7.35 11.27
CA LEU A 183 -24.16 8.19 11.84
C LEU A 183 -24.71 9.20 12.85
N GLY A 184 -25.92 9.74 12.62
CA GLY A 184 -26.59 10.61 13.56
C GLY A 184 -26.93 9.93 14.88
N LEU A 185 -27.26 8.63 14.87
CA LEU A 185 -27.50 7.85 16.09
C LEU A 185 -26.24 7.33 16.75
N TRP A 186 -25.33 6.76 15.95
CA TRP A 186 -24.09 6.14 16.43
C TRP A 186 -23.03 7.17 16.82
N GLY A 187 -23.02 8.32 16.12
CA GLY A 187 -21.95 9.30 16.19
C GLY A 187 -20.72 8.93 15.35
N ASP A 188 -19.75 9.81 15.34
CA ASP A 188 -18.43 9.58 14.75
C ASP A 188 -17.32 10.07 15.68
N ALA A 189 -16.59 9.13 16.26
CA ALA A 189 -15.48 9.46 17.15
C ALA A 189 -14.30 10.16 16.43
N VAL A 190 -14.15 9.98 15.12
CA VAL A 190 -13.09 10.65 14.33
C VAL A 190 -13.38 12.15 14.21
N ASP A 191 -14.64 12.49 13.96
CA ASP A 191 -15.09 13.87 13.77
C ASP A 191 -15.75 14.46 15.03
N ASN A 192 -15.67 13.72 16.14
CA ASN A 192 -16.27 14.11 17.41
C ASN A 192 -17.79 14.38 17.30
N ILE A 193 -18.48 13.64 16.44
CA ILE A 193 -19.93 13.69 16.33
C ILE A 193 -20.52 12.85 17.47
N PRO A 194 -21.35 13.44 18.37
CA PRO A 194 -21.69 12.79 19.64
C PRO A 194 -22.63 11.58 19.51
N GLY A 195 -23.57 11.57 18.54
CA GLY A 195 -24.58 10.54 18.44
C GLY A 195 -25.50 10.50 19.67
N VAL A 196 -26.16 9.35 19.91
CA VAL A 196 -27.00 9.11 21.09
C VAL A 196 -26.25 8.23 22.09
N PRO A 197 -26.05 8.64 23.34
CA PRO A 197 -25.38 7.86 24.37
C PRO A 197 -25.94 6.44 24.50
N GLY A 198 -25.04 5.43 24.45
CA GLY A 198 -25.42 4.02 24.54
C GLY A 198 -25.96 3.41 23.22
N VAL A 199 -26.03 4.17 22.15
CA VAL A 199 -26.36 3.67 20.81
C VAL A 199 -25.07 3.48 20.00
N GLY A 200 -24.61 2.24 19.91
CA GLY A 200 -23.50 1.88 19.04
C GLY A 200 -23.96 1.43 17.64
N GLU A 201 -23.02 1.12 16.77
CA GLU A 201 -23.26 0.76 15.36
C GLU A 201 -24.38 -0.26 15.16
N LYS A 202 -24.35 -1.40 15.87
CA LYS A 202 -25.35 -2.46 15.75
C LYS A 202 -26.76 -1.97 16.14
N THR A 203 -26.85 -1.17 17.18
CA THR A 203 -28.13 -0.64 17.64
C THR A 203 -28.67 0.41 16.66
N ALA A 204 -27.82 1.30 16.16
CA ALA A 204 -28.20 2.30 15.15
C ALA A 204 -28.72 1.65 13.87
N LYS A 205 -28.00 0.64 13.34
CA LYS A 205 -28.44 -0.14 12.16
C LYS A 205 -29.82 -0.76 12.36
N LYS A 206 -30.03 -1.43 13.51
CA LYS A 206 -31.32 -2.04 13.84
C LYS A 206 -32.45 -1.00 13.93
N LEU A 207 -32.19 0.13 14.55
CA LEU A 207 -33.19 1.20 14.67
C LEU A 207 -33.55 1.79 13.31
N ILE A 208 -32.56 2.12 12.49
CA ILE A 208 -32.82 2.70 11.17
C ILE A 208 -33.43 1.67 10.21
N SER A 209 -33.03 0.41 10.25
CA SER A 209 -33.70 -0.66 9.50
C SER A 209 -35.19 -0.79 9.85
N THR A 210 -35.57 -0.52 11.11
CA THR A 210 -36.94 -0.63 11.60
C THR A 210 -37.76 0.65 11.31
N TYR A 211 -37.19 1.82 11.65
CA TYR A 211 -37.93 3.10 11.62
C TYR A 211 -37.65 3.94 10.35
N GLY A 212 -36.60 3.63 9.60
CA GLY A 212 -36.22 4.30 8.36
C GLY A 212 -35.42 5.59 8.53
N SER A 213 -35.77 6.41 9.53
CA SER A 213 -35.03 7.65 9.84
C SER A 213 -35.06 7.99 11.33
N ILE A 214 -34.18 8.90 11.76
CA ILE A 214 -34.12 9.42 13.13
C ILE A 214 -35.44 10.12 13.50
N GLU A 215 -36.00 10.93 12.59
CA GLU A 215 -37.24 11.67 12.82
C GLU A 215 -38.42 10.73 13.06
N ASN A 216 -38.46 9.62 12.34
CA ASN A 216 -39.48 8.62 12.53
C ASN A 216 -39.27 7.80 13.81
N LEU A 217 -38.04 7.48 14.14
CA LEU A 217 -37.68 6.84 15.41
C LEU A 217 -38.15 7.69 16.60
N ILE A 218 -37.84 9.01 16.60
CA ILE A 218 -38.25 9.94 17.66
C ILE A 218 -39.77 10.00 17.84
N LYS A 219 -40.53 9.94 16.77
CA LYS A 219 -42.01 9.90 16.81
C LYS A 219 -42.58 8.59 17.39
N ASN A 220 -41.80 7.51 17.34
CA ASN A 220 -42.24 6.17 17.72
C ASN A 220 -41.44 5.62 18.94
N THR A 221 -40.93 6.47 19.82
CA THR A 221 -40.17 6.06 21.01
C THR A 221 -40.98 5.21 21.98
N HIS A 222 -42.33 5.25 21.89
CA HIS A 222 -43.21 4.39 22.69
C HIS A 222 -43.03 2.90 22.43
N ASP A 223 -42.48 2.50 21.29
CA ASP A 223 -42.12 1.12 20.95
C ASP A 223 -40.82 0.65 21.66
N LEU A 224 -40.00 1.60 22.08
CA LEU A 224 -38.74 1.31 22.76
C LEU A 224 -38.98 1.03 24.25
N LYS A 225 -38.02 0.34 24.90
CA LYS A 225 -38.08 -0.02 26.31
C LYS A 225 -36.80 0.34 27.05
N GLY A 226 -36.93 0.59 28.34
CA GLY A 226 -35.82 0.78 29.26
C GLY A 226 -34.90 1.94 28.86
N LYS A 227 -33.62 1.81 29.14
CA LYS A 227 -32.63 2.87 28.95
C LYS A 227 -32.48 3.35 27.50
N LEU A 228 -32.75 2.47 26.52
CA LEU A 228 -32.72 2.87 25.11
C LEU A 228 -33.80 3.90 24.79
N LYS A 229 -35.02 3.71 25.32
CA LYS A 229 -36.11 4.68 25.19
C LYS A 229 -35.72 6.01 25.80
N GLU A 230 -35.30 6.00 27.04
CA GLU A 230 -34.89 7.19 27.79
C GLU A 230 -33.76 7.95 27.06
N ASN A 231 -32.75 7.25 26.55
CA ASN A 231 -31.66 7.91 25.84
C ASN A 231 -32.12 8.52 24.52
N VAL A 232 -32.93 7.83 23.73
CA VAL A 232 -33.44 8.37 22.44
C VAL A 232 -34.32 9.59 22.68
N GLU A 233 -35.17 9.58 23.72
CA GLU A 233 -36.03 10.71 24.09
C GLU A 233 -35.22 11.90 24.62
N ASN A 234 -34.28 11.67 25.56
CA ASN A 234 -33.47 12.71 26.18
C ASN A 234 -32.45 13.34 25.23
N PHE A 235 -31.97 12.62 24.24
CA PHE A 235 -30.92 13.05 23.28
C PHE A 235 -31.44 13.19 21.84
N ALA A 236 -32.77 13.40 21.68
CA ALA A 236 -33.40 13.56 20.38
C ALA A 236 -32.81 14.72 19.56
N GLU A 237 -32.65 15.88 20.21
CA GLU A 237 -32.05 17.08 19.56
C GLU A 237 -30.58 16.80 19.17
N GLN A 238 -29.82 16.13 20.04
CA GLN A 238 -28.43 15.77 19.78
C GLN A 238 -28.31 14.78 18.60
N ALA A 239 -29.27 13.84 18.44
CA ALA A 239 -29.31 12.93 17.30
C ALA A 239 -29.54 13.69 15.99
N ILE A 240 -30.44 14.67 15.99
CA ILE A 240 -30.71 15.55 14.82
C ILE A 240 -29.47 16.40 14.49
N LEU A 241 -28.84 17.01 15.50
CA LEU A 241 -27.58 17.73 15.31
C LEU A 241 -26.48 16.83 14.74
N SER A 242 -26.34 15.63 15.29
CA SER A 242 -25.35 14.63 14.80
C SER A 242 -25.62 14.22 13.35
N LYS A 243 -26.88 14.05 12.98
CA LYS A 243 -27.28 13.80 11.59
C LYS A 243 -26.89 14.97 10.69
N GLN A 244 -27.15 16.21 11.12
CA GLN A 244 -26.77 17.42 10.39
C GLN A 244 -25.24 17.48 10.17
N LEU A 245 -24.44 17.22 11.21
CA LEU A 245 -22.97 17.23 11.13
C LEU A 245 -22.42 16.12 10.20
N ALA A 246 -23.08 14.96 10.16
CA ALA A 246 -22.71 13.84 9.30
C ALA A 246 -23.20 13.99 7.84
N THR A 247 -24.06 14.98 7.56
CA THR A 247 -24.59 15.23 6.23
C THR A 247 -23.56 16.00 5.40
N ILE A 248 -23.22 15.46 4.24
CA ILE A 248 -22.33 16.09 3.25
C ILE A 248 -23.12 17.17 2.50
N ILE A 249 -22.58 18.38 2.42
CA ILE A 249 -23.14 19.52 1.72
C ILE A 249 -22.92 19.35 0.21
N LEU A 250 -23.96 19.50 -0.60
CA LEU A 250 -23.93 19.21 -2.05
C LEU A 250 -24.12 20.45 -2.94
N ASP A 251 -24.09 21.62 -2.34
CA ASP A 251 -24.29 22.90 -3.01
C ASP A 251 -23.12 23.88 -2.78
N CYS A 252 -21.91 23.32 -2.58
CA CYS A 252 -20.68 24.11 -2.53
C CYS A 252 -20.53 24.99 -3.78
N PRO A 253 -19.97 26.20 -3.66
CA PRO A 253 -19.80 27.13 -4.77
C PRO A 253 -18.61 26.74 -5.72
N VAL A 254 -18.49 25.44 -6.00
CA VAL A 254 -17.49 24.88 -6.91
C VAL A 254 -18.13 24.44 -8.22
N GLU A 255 -17.46 24.65 -9.34
CA GLU A 255 -17.97 24.24 -10.65
C GLU A 255 -17.22 23.04 -11.20
N PHE A 256 -17.97 22.10 -11.77
CA PHE A 256 -17.39 20.97 -12.49
C PHE A 256 -17.17 21.34 -13.96
N GLU A 257 -16.01 21.98 -14.24
CA GLU A 257 -15.61 22.27 -15.61
C GLU A 257 -14.81 21.07 -16.16
N GLU A 258 -15.45 20.30 -17.06
CA GLU A 258 -14.92 19.05 -17.60
C GLU A 258 -13.48 19.18 -18.14
N SER A 259 -13.17 20.27 -18.84
CA SER A 259 -11.85 20.52 -19.43
C SER A 259 -10.74 20.67 -18.38
N GLU A 260 -11.05 21.12 -17.18
CA GLU A 260 -10.07 21.26 -16.10
C GLU A 260 -9.71 19.92 -15.45
N PHE A 261 -10.69 19.06 -15.30
CA PHE A 261 -10.51 17.72 -14.71
C PHE A 261 -9.99 16.71 -15.74
N SER A 262 -10.00 17.02 -17.05
CA SER A 262 -9.53 16.10 -18.08
C SER A 262 -8.08 15.68 -17.82
N ARG A 263 -7.82 14.38 -17.93
CA ARG A 263 -6.46 13.83 -17.79
C ARG A 263 -5.57 14.37 -18.91
N LYS A 264 -4.49 15.02 -18.53
CA LYS A 264 -3.50 15.62 -19.42
C LYS A 264 -2.17 14.88 -19.33
N GLU A 265 -1.34 15.04 -20.33
CA GLU A 265 0.03 14.54 -20.25
C GLU A 265 0.80 15.27 -19.16
N VAL A 266 1.71 14.53 -18.51
CA VAL A 266 2.52 15.06 -17.42
C VAL A 266 3.58 16.04 -17.94
N ASN A 267 3.93 17.04 -17.14
CA ASN A 267 5.11 17.86 -17.40
C ASN A 267 6.36 17.08 -16.97
N GLU A 268 6.94 16.33 -17.94
CA GLU A 268 8.07 15.45 -17.67
C GLU A 268 9.26 16.16 -17.01
N LYS A 269 9.58 17.39 -17.43
CA LYS A 269 10.74 18.14 -16.90
C LYS A 269 10.58 18.45 -15.41
N GLU A 270 9.42 18.97 -15.03
CA GLU A 270 9.14 19.29 -13.62
C GLU A 270 9.04 18.01 -12.78
N LEU A 271 8.45 16.95 -13.33
CA LEU A 271 8.31 15.69 -12.64
C LEU A 271 9.67 15.00 -12.41
N ILE A 272 10.56 15.01 -13.40
CA ILE A 272 11.93 14.49 -13.27
C ILE A 272 12.68 15.25 -12.17
N LYS A 273 12.64 16.60 -12.20
CA LYS A 273 13.28 17.44 -11.21
C LYS A 273 12.78 17.15 -9.79
N LEU A 274 11.46 17.04 -9.63
CA LEU A 274 10.83 16.71 -8.35
C LEU A 274 11.26 15.32 -7.86
N PHE A 275 11.22 14.29 -8.71
CA PHE A 275 11.61 12.94 -8.34
C PHE A 275 13.11 12.78 -8.07
N GLN A 276 13.96 13.52 -8.73
CA GLN A 276 15.39 13.62 -8.39
C GLN A 276 15.59 14.21 -6.99
N GLN A 277 14.84 15.27 -6.66
CA GLN A 277 14.89 15.89 -5.33
C GLN A 277 14.39 14.96 -4.22
N LEU A 278 13.36 14.16 -4.50
CA LEU A 278 12.76 13.20 -3.57
C LEU A 278 13.46 11.83 -3.57
N GLU A 279 14.37 11.59 -4.52
CA GLU A 279 15.06 10.31 -4.76
C GLU A 279 14.11 9.17 -5.16
N PHE A 280 13.05 9.49 -5.92
CA PHE A 280 12.02 8.55 -6.38
C PHE A 280 12.35 7.93 -7.74
N ASN A 281 13.50 7.25 -7.86
CA ASN A 281 13.99 6.73 -9.13
C ASN A 281 13.05 5.71 -9.78
N GLN A 282 12.59 4.71 -9.01
CA GLN A 282 11.70 3.65 -9.50
C GLN A 282 10.28 4.15 -9.78
N LEU A 283 9.78 5.04 -8.90
CA LEU A 283 8.47 5.64 -9.08
C LEU A 283 8.45 6.48 -10.37
N GLY A 284 9.52 7.23 -10.62
CA GLY A 284 9.69 7.98 -11.85
C GLY A 284 9.79 7.10 -13.09
N LYS A 285 10.53 5.99 -13.04
CA LYS A 285 10.55 5.00 -14.13
C LYS A 285 9.17 4.43 -14.42
N ARG A 286 8.37 4.15 -13.39
CA ARG A 286 6.99 3.64 -13.56
C ARG A 286 6.04 4.64 -14.20
N ILE A 287 6.21 5.94 -13.95
CA ILE A 287 5.34 7.00 -14.48
C ILE A 287 5.81 7.43 -15.88
N LEU A 288 7.11 7.60 -16.07
CA LEU A 288 7.68 8.16 -17.29
C LEU A 288 8.11 7.11 -18.32
N GLY A 289 8.11 5.82 -17.95
CA GLY A 289 8.61 4.73 -18.81
C GLY A 289 10.13 4.75 -19.05
N LYS A 290 10.86 5.69 -18.45
CA LYS A 290 12.30 5.88 -18.63
C LYS A 290 12.99 6.16 -17.28
N PRO A 291 14.30 5.80 -17.12
CA PRO A 291 15.04 6.05 -15.90
C PRO A 291 15.21 7.57 -15.64
N ILE A 292 15.18 7.96 -14.37
CA ILE A 292 15.53 9.34 -13.95
C ILE A 292 17.03 9.35 -13.66
N ILE A 293 17.82 9.76 -14.65
CA ILE A 293 19.29 9.84 -14.52
C ILE A 293 19.67 11.18 -13.91
N GLN A 294 20.50 11.19 -12.85
CA GLN A 294 21.19 12.39 -12.40
C GLN A 294 22.37 12.66 -13.34
N GLU A 295 22.44 13.84 -13.95
CA GLU A 295 23.54 14.23 -14.87
C GLU A 295 24.95 14.13 -14.26
N LYS A 296 25.08 14.04 -12.93
CA LYS A 296 26.36 13.96 -12.23
C LYS A 296 27.00 12.55 -12.17
N GLN A 297 26.32 11.48 -12.58
CA GLN A 297 26.89 10.13 -12.60
C GLN A 297 27.42 9.70 -13.96
N MET A 298 27.29 10.51 -15.02
CA MET A 298 27.82 10.18 -16.37
C MET A 298 29.33 10.29 -16.51
N ASP A 299 30.03 10.98 -15.61
CA ASP A 299 31.48 11.22 -15.77
C ASP A 299 32.40 10.10 -15.27
N LEU A 300 31.88 9.07 -14.58
CA LEU A 300 32.73 8.04 -13.98
C LEU A 300 32.79 6.72 -14.78
N PHE A 301 31.86 6.50 -15.72
CA PHE A 301 31.90 5.35 -16.62
C PHE A 301 31.61 5.82 -18.07
N GLY A 302 32.69 6.21 -18.74
CA GLY A 302 32.64 6.61 -20.13
C GLY A 302 32.05 5.53 -21.04
N SER A 303 31.18 5.99 -21.94
CA SER A 303 30.69 5.35 -23.17
C SER A 303 30.04 3.97 -23.02
N MET A 304 28.70 3.98 -22.99
CA MET A 304 27.93 2.92 -23.65
C MET A 304 26.94 3.54 -24.62
N THR A 305 27.11 3.16 -25.85
CA THR A 305 26.43 3.53 -27.09
C THR A 305 24.91 3.47 -27.00
N ASP A 306 24.24 4.39 -27.71
CA ASP A 306 22.82 4.37 -28.04
C ASP A 306 22.38 3.01 -28.58
N ALA A 307 21.78 2.20 -27.72
CA ALA A 307 21.03 1.03 -28.15
C ALA A 307 19.55 1.44 -28.22
N LYS A 308 19.01 1.47 -29.41
CA LYS A 308 17.57 1.54 -29.67
C LYS A 308 16.90 0.41 -28.90
N ILE A 309 16.04 0.78 -27.95
CA ILE A 309 15.15 -0.18 -27.28
C ILE A 309 13.95 -0.36 -28.23
N GLU A 310 14.00 -1.40 -29.04
CA GLU A 310 12.82 -1.97 -29.67
C GLU A 310 12.03 -2.72 -28.57
N ASP A 311 10.70 -2.55 -28.56
CA ASP A 311 9.75 -3.26 -27.70
C ASP A 311 9.73 -4.76 -28.05
N GLU A 312 10.77 -5.50 -27.66
CA GLU A 312 10.68 -6.95 -27.54
C GLU A 312 10.13 -7.28 -26.15
N LYS A 313 8.97 -7.93 -26.09
CA LYS A 313 8.52 -8.66 -24.92
C LYS A 313 9.59 -9.67 -24.55
N GLU A 314 10.51 -9.30 -23.65
CA GLU A 314 11.54 -10.20 -23.16
C GLU A 314 10.89 -11.48 -22.65
N LYS A 315 11.23 -12.58 -23.32
CA LYS A 315 10.80 -13.91 -22.95
C LYS A 315 11.57 -14.30 -21.70
N LEU A 316 10.90 -14.27 -20.55
CA LEU A 316 11.52 -14.66 -19.28
C LEU A 316 11.93 -16.13 -19.33
N ASP A 317 13.17 -16.40 -18.98
CA ASP A 317 13.68 -17.76 -18.83
C ASP A 317 13.07 -18.45 -17.60
N ASN A 318 12.97 -19.75 -17.66
CA ASN A 318 12.49 -20.60 -16.57
C ASN A 318 13.32 -21.89 -16.48
N ILE A 319 13.05 -22.71 -15.45
CA ILE A 319 13.80 -23.93 -15.21
C ILE A 319 13.79 -24.91 -16.41
N GLN A 320 12.84 -24.81 -17.32
CA GLN A 320 12.75 -25.65 -18.51
C GLN A 320 13.54 -25.10 -19.70
N SER A 321 13.67 -23.76 -19.79
CA SER A 321 14.36 -23.09 -20.91
C SER A 321 15.88 -23.02 -20.72
N VAL A 322 16.38 -23.10 -19.48
CA VAL A 322 17.80 -22.95 -19.15
C VAL A 322 18.49 -24.31 -19.09
N LYS A 323 19.69 -24.43 -19.75
CA LYS A 323 20.54 -25.59 -19.58
C LYS A 323 21.05 -25.67 -18.15
N LYS A 324 20.82 -26.78 -17.47
CA LYS A 324 21.09 -26.98 -16.04
C LYS A 324 21.85 -28.28 -15.77
N ASN A 325 22.64 -28.23 -14.71
CA ASN A 325 23.34 -29.40 -14.16
C ASN A 325 23.08 -29.42 -12.63
N TYR A 326 22.00 -30.11 -12.20
CA TYR A 326 21.63 -30.25 -10.81
C TYR A 326 21.93 -31.67 -10.33
N GLN A 327 22.56 -31.77 -9.16
CA GLN A 327 23.01 -33.03 -8.59
C GLN A 327 22.45 -33.18 -7.17
N LEU A 328 21.90 -34.36 -6.89
CA LEU A 328 21.49 -34.78 -5.55
C LEU A 328 22.64 -35.51 -4.89
N ILE A 329 23.00 -35.09 -3.68
CA ILE A 329 24.02 -35.69 -2.82
C ILE A 329 23.32 -36.30 -1.63
N SER A 330 23.33 -37.64 -1.50
CA SER A 330 22.57 -38.33 -0.48
C SER A 330 23.36 -39.35 0.33
N SER A 331 24.31 -40.05 -0.29
CA SER A 331 25.16 -40.99 0.41
C SER A 331 26.35 -40.34 1.12
N ARG A 332 26.84 -40.90 2.20
CA ARG A 332 28.01 -40.38 2.93
C ARG A 332 29.22 -40.20 2.02
N GLN A 333 29.48 -41.16 1.13
CA GLN A 333 30.61 -41.10 0.18
C GLN A 333 30.47 -39.92 -0.80
N GLU A 334 29.22 -39.64 -1.26
CA GLU A 334 28.95 -38.48 -2.13
C GLU A 334 29.19 -37.17 -1.38
N HIS A 335 28.74 -37.05 -0.13
CA HIS A 335 29.00 -35.89 0.72
C HIS A 335 30.51 -35.67 0.90
N GLU A 336 31.27 -36.70 1.25
CA GLU A 336 32.75 -36.61 1.41
C GLU A 336 33.45 -36.17 0.10
N ASN A 337 33.01 -36.66 -1.04
CA ASN A 337 33.55 -36.24 -2.33
C ASN A 337 33.17 -34.81 -2.69
N PHE A 338 31.91 -34.43 -2.42
CA PHE A 338 31.43 -33.08 -2.67
C PHE A 338 32.15 -32.04 -1.80
N ILE A 339 32.39 -32.31 -0.52
CA ILE A 339 33.12 -31.43 0.38
C ILE A 339 34.54 -31.17 -0.10
N LYS A 340 35.22 -32.18 -0.65
CA LYS A 340 36.54 -31.98 -1.29
C LYS A 340 36.50 -31.04 -2.49
N GLN A 341 35.40 -31.03 -3.23
CA GLN A 341 35.16 -30.12 -4.32
C GLN A 341 34.79 -28.72 -3.81
N LEU A 342 33.90 -28.63 -2.83
CA LEU A 342 33.44 -27.41 -2.19
C LEU A 342 34.58 -26.62 -1.54
N SER A 343 35.49 -27.31 -0.85
CA SER A 343 36.63 -26.71 -0.17
C SER A 343 37.67 -26.06 -1.10
N LYS A 344 37.58 -26.28 -2.41
CA LYS A 344 38.44 -25.66 -3.40
C LYS A 344 37.85 -24.36 -3.97
N GLN A 345 36.61 -24.02 -3.59
CA GLN A 345 35.93 -22.88 -4.14
C GLN A 345 36.20 -21.61 -3.30
N ASN A 346 36.46 -20.50 -3.98
CA ASN A 346 36.66 -19.20 -3.32
C ASN A 346 35.36 -18.49 -3.01
N VAL A 347 34.31 -18.76 -3.78
CA VAL A 347 32.98 -18.14 -3.67
C VAL A 347 31.92 -19.22 -3.85
N VAL A 348 30.99 -19.33 -2.91
CA VAL A 348 29.93 -20.32 -2.92
C VAL A 348 28.62 -19.67 -2.47
N SER A 349 27.56 -19.85 -3.27
CA SER A 349 26.20 -19.56 -2.86
C SER A 349 25.61 -20.79 -2.15
N PHE A 350 24.87 -20.58 -1.08
CA PHE A 350 24.15 -21.63 -0.37
C PHE A 350 22.79 -21.16 0.13
N ASP A 351 21.92 -22.12 0.43
CA ASP A 351 20.58 -21.90 0.98
C ASP A 351 20.17 -23.13 1.81
N THR A 352 19.44 -22.94 2.92
CA THR A 352 19.00 -24.02 3.80
C THR A 352 17.54 -24.37 3.57
N GLU A 353 17.24 -25.67 3.44
CA GLU A 353 15.88 -26.19 3.36
C GLU A 353 15.42 -26.72 4.70
N THR A 354 14.27 -26.28 5.18
CA THR A 354 13.79 -26.56 6.54
C THR A 354 12.30 -26.91 6.59
N THR A 355 11.86 -27.49 7.69
CA THR A 355 10.45 -27.83 7.94
C THR A 355 9.59 -26.64 8.40
N SER A 356 10.20 -25.51 8.84
CA SER A 356 9.51 -24.34 9.36
C SER A 356 10.31 -23.06 9.07
N LEU A 357 9.60 -21.94 8.98
CA LEU A 357 10.20 -20.60 8.89
C LEU A 357 10.57 -20.03 10.27
N LYS A 358 10.19 -20.69 11.36
CA LYS A 358 10.62 -20.32 12.71
C LYS A 358 11.86 -21.12 13.07
N ILE A 359 12.95 -20.44 13.37
CA ILE A 359 14.27 -21.03 13.58
C ILE A 359 14.25 -22.05 14.72
N ASP A 360 13.55 -21.78 15.80
CA ASP A 360 13.40 -22.64 16.98
C ASP A 360 12.57 -23.92 16.73
N GLU A 361 11.74 -23.94 15.69
CA GLU A 361 10.93 -25.09 15.27
C GLU A 361 11.49 -25.79 14.01
N ALA A 362 12.46 -25.17 13.34
CA ALA A 362 12.97 -25.57 12.03
C ALA A 362 13.90 -26.79 12.14
N LYS A 363 13.54 -27.90 11.50
CA LYS A 363 14.45 -29.03 11.28
C LYS A 363 15.13 -28.85 9.92
N LEU A 364 16.45 -28.97 9.90
CA LEU A 364 17.23 -28.89 8.67
C LEU A 364 17.01 -30.15 7.84
N LEU A 365 16.50 -29.98 6.62
CA LEU A 365 16.27 -31.06 5.66
C LEU A 365 17.43 -31.22 4.68
N GLY A 366 18.12 -30.15 4.34
CA GLY A 366 19.22 -30.15 3.41
C GLY A 366 19.83 -28.77 3.24
N ILE A 367 20.90 -28.73 2.47
CA ILE A 367 21.56 -27.48 2.07
C ILE A 367 21.81 -27.56 0.56
N SER A 368 21.38 -26.53 -0.16
CA SER A 368 21.74 -26.34 -1.55
C SER A 368 23.01 -25.51 -1.68
N PHE A 369 23.86 -25.85 -2.64
CA PHE A 369 25.09 -25.13 -2.95
C PHE A 369 25.21 -24.87 -4.44
N SER A 370 25.80 -23.73 -4.80
CA SER A 370 26.18 -23.40 -6.16
C SER A 370 27.45 -22.55 -6.16
N PHE A 371 28.36 -22.83 -7.07
CA PHE A 371 29.59 -22.04 -7.29
C PHE A 371 29.84 -21.74 -8.76
N LYS A 372 28.85 -22.08 -9.63
CA LYS A 372 28.86 -21.77 -11.04
C LYS A 372 27.44 -21.61 -11.57
N ALA A 373 27.26 -20.71 -12.51
CA ALA A 373 25.96 -20.50 -13.15
C ALA A 373 25.40 -21.80 -13.76
N ASN A 374 24.12 -22.06 -13.55
CA ASN A 374 23.38 -23.22 -14.03
C ASN A 374 23.83 -24.58 -13.45
N GLU A 375 24.65 -24.59 -12.43
CA GLU A 375 25.02 -25.78 -11.64
C GLU A 375 24.49 -25.63 -10.22
N GLY A 376 23.94 -26.70 -9.65
CA GLY A 376 23.46 -26.76 -8.29
C GLY A 376 23.59 -28.14 -7.67
N PHE A 377 23.86 -28.17 -6.38
CA PHE A 377 24.04 -29.39 -5.60
C PHE A 377 23.10 -29.32 -4.41
N TYR A 378 22.20 -30.30 -4.29
CA TYR A 378 21.37 -30.42 -3.12
C TYR A 378 21.89 -31.52 -2.22
N CYS A 379 22.34 -31.16 -1.04
CA CYS A 379 22.86 -32.05 -0.01
C CYS A 379 21.72 -32.44 0.93
N ASN A 380 21.20 -33.66 0.78
CA ASN A 380 20.08 -34.16 1.57
C ASN A 380 20.58 -34.58 2.96
N LEU A 381 20.04 -33.94 4.00
CA LEU A 381 20.32 -34.18 5.41
C LEU A 381 19.13 -34.70 6.20
N SER A 382 18.01 -34.99 5.54
CA SER A 382 16.75 -35.37 6.19
C SER A 382 16.84 -36.60 7.07
N GLN A 383 17.84 -37.47 6.88
CA GLN A 383 18.10 -38.67 7.65
C GLN A 383 19.32 -38.57 8.58
N ASP A 384 19.98 -37.38 8.61
CA ASP A 384 21.17 -37.17 9.45
C ASP A 384 20.80 -36.75 10.87
N ILE A 385 20.16 -37.68 11.63
CA ILE A 385 19.59 -37.40 12.95
C ILE A 385 20.66 -36.95 13.97
N ASN A 386 21.89 -37.43 13.84
CA ASN A 386 23.00 -37.12 14.74
C ASN A 386 23.94 -36.07 14.24
N HIS A 387 23.60 -35.39 13.14
CA HIS A 387 24.45 -34.36 12.46
C HIS A 387 25.84 -34.86 12.04
N GLU A 388 26.03 -36.17 11.87
CA GLU A 388 27.32 -36.76 11.48
C GLU A 388 27.74 -36.29 10.06
N ILE A 389 26.78 -36.21 9.14
CA ILE A 389 27.03 -35.73 7.77
C ILE A 389 27.14 -34.22 7.76
N LEU A 390 26.24 -33.52 8.45
CA LEU A 390 26.27 -32.08 8.56
C LEU A 390 27.61 -31.54 9.10
N ASN A 391 28.16 -32.20 10.11
CA ASN A 391 29.45 -31.82 10.68
C ASN A 391 30.62 -31.92 9.70
N LEU A 392 30.52 -32.71 8.65
CA LEU A 392 31.53 -32.75 7.58
C LEU A 392 31.67 -31.40 6.84
N TYR A 393 30.61 -30.57 6.84
CA TYR A 393 30.61 -29.25 6.20
C TYR A 393 31.20 -28.14 7.08
N GLN A 394 31.43 -28.38 8.38
CA GLN A 394 31.96 -27.36 9.30
C GLN A 394 33.29 -26.72 8.83
N PRO A 395 34.28 -27.48 8.24
CA PRO A 395 35.50 -26.87 7.72
C PRO A 395 35.26 -25.87 6.60
N PHE A 396 34.26 -26.11 5.72
CA PHE A 396 33.88 -25.17 4.68
C PHE A 396 33.25 -23.91 5.28
N PHE A 397 32.32 -24.05 6.21
CA PHE A 397 31.66 -22.91 6.83
C PHE A 397 32.63 -22.05 7.67
N LYS A 398 33.70 -22.60 8.15
CA LYS A 398 34.82 -21.87 8.85
C LYS A 398 35.90 -21.37 7.92
N SER A 399 35.86 -21.69 6.64
CA SER A 399 36.92 -21.32 5.68
C SER A 399 36.89 -19.83 5.32
N ASN A 400 37.94 -19.36 4.62
CA ASN A 400 37.99 -18.02 4.04
C ASN A 400 37.21 -17.90 2.69
N SER A 401 36.54 -18.94 2.23
CA SER A 401 35.63 -18.84 1.07
C SER A 401 34.52 -17.82 1.37
N ILE A 402 34.16 -17.03 0.39
CA ILE A 402 33.00 -16.11 0.49
C ILE A 402 31.72 -16.93 0.42
N LYS A 403 30.89 -16.88 1.47
CA LYS A 403 29.59 -17.53 1.53
C LYS A 403 28.53 -16.52 1.16
N ILE A 404 27.78 -16.81 0.08
CA ILE A 404 26.72 -15.97 -0.44
C ILE A 404 25.37 -16.62 -0.12
N ALA A 405 24.42 -15.87 0.41
CA ALA A 405 23.03 -16.29 0.54
C ALA A 405 22.06 -15.12 0.33
N HIS A 406 20.77 -15.42 0.29
CA HIS A 406 19.72 -14.41 0.21
C HIS A 406 18.89 -14.42 1.49
N ASN A 407 18.86 -13.32 2.25
CA ASN A 407 18.32 -13.28 3.61
C ASN A 407 19.09 -14.20 4.58
N LEU A 408 20.41 -14.11 4.47
CA LEU A 408 21.41 -14.93 5.17
C LEU A 408 21.15 -15.08 6.67
N LYS A 409 20.47 -14.10 7.30
CA LYS A 409 20.15 -14.15 8.74
C LYS A 409 19.37 -15.41 9.13
N PHE A 410 18.46 -15.89 8.30
CA PHE A 410 17.69 -17.11 8.55
C PHE A 410 18.61 -18.34 8.50
N ASP A 411 19.41 -18.47 7.44
CA ASP A 411 20.33 -19.59 7.25
C ASP A 411 21.37 -19.66 8.36
N LEU A 412 21.92 -18.51 8.79
CA LEU A 412 22.83 -18.44 9.94
C LEU A 412 22.19 -18.96 11.22
N GLY A 413 20.93 -18.60 11.48
CA GLY A 413 20.19 -19.07 12.65
C GLY A 413 19.96 -20.58 12.62
N VAL A 414 19.48 -21.10 11.47
CA VAL A 414 19.24 -22.54 11.28
C VAL A 414 20.54 -23.34 11.45
N LEU A 415 21.63 -22.92 10.82
CA LEU A 415 22.92 -23.59 10.93
C LEU A 415 23.47 -23.56 12.36
N TYR A 416 23.34 -22.41 13.04
CA TYR A 416 23.78 -22.26 14.44
C TYR A 416 23.03 -23.21 15.38
N GLU A 417 21.70 -23.32 15.28
CA GLU A 417 20.89 -24.26 16.07
C GLU A 417 21.25 -25.74 15.81
N ASN A 418 21.80 -26.04 14.62
CA ASN A 418 22.30 -27.36 14.26
C ASN A 418 23.81 -27.56 14.49
N GLY A 419 24.46 -26.66 15.27
CA GLY A 419 25.86 -26.78 15.68
C GLY A 419 26.88 -26.33 14.64
N ILE A 420 26.48 -25.73 13.54
CA ILE A 420 27.37 -25.20 12.51
C ILE A 420 27.61 -23.70 12.73
N HIS A 421 28.87 -23.35 12.93
CA HIS A 421 29.31 -21.97 13.07
C HIS A 421 29.97 -21.49 11.78
N ILE A 422 29.46 -20.37 11.26
CA ILE A 422 30.02 -19.72 10.05
C ILE A 422 31.06 -18.70 10.48
N GLU A 423 32.23 -18.81 9.89
CA GLU A 423 33.35 -17.86 10.03
C GLU A 423 33.78 -17.36 8.64
N GLY A 424 34.62 -16.32 8.62
CA GLY A 424 35.13 -15.72 7.39
C GLY A 424 34.10 -14.83 6.65
N PRO A 425 34.34 -14.49 5.39
CA PRO A 425 33.56 -13.52 4.66
C PRO A 425 32.20 -14.08 4.27
N ILE A 426 31.15 -13.25 4.47
CA ILE A 426 29.76 -13.53 4.08
C ILE A 426 29.24 -12.40 3.20
N PHE A 427 28.29 -12.70 2.31
CA PHE A 427 27.64 -11.73 1.44
C PHE A 427 26.15 -12.03 1.34
N ASP A 428 25.31 -11.09 1.75
CA ASP A 428 23.86 -11.19 1.66
C ASP A 428 23.36 -10.39 0.45
N THR A 429 22.79 -11.09 -0.54
CA THR A 429 22.28 -10.47 -1.77
C THR A 429 21.07 -9.60 -1.53
N MET A 430 20.25 -9.88 -0.50
CA MET A 430 19.10 -9.05 -0.13
C MET A 430 19.56 -7.69 0.43
N ILE A 431 20.54 -7.70 1.34
CA ILE A 431 21.14 -6.48 1.91
C ILE A 431 21.88 -5.69 0.82
N ALA A 432 22.65 -6.38 -0.04
CA ALA A 432 23.35 -5.72 -1.13
C ALA A 432 22.39 -4.99 -2.08
N HIS A 433 21.28 -5.61 -2.45
CA HIS A 433 20.28 -4.96 -3.28
C HIS A 433 19.58 -3.80 -2.54
N TYR A 434 19.31 -3.94 -1.24
CA TYR A 434 18.77 -2.85 -0.43
C TYR A 434 19.68 -1.61 -0.44
N LEU A 435 21.00 -1.79 -0.39
CA LEU A 435 21.96 -0.70 -0.45
C LEU A 435 22.06 -0.05 -1.84
N ILE A 436 21.74 -0.80 -2.92
CA ILE A 436 21.72 -0.28 -4.30
C ILE A 436 20.42 0.47 -4.56
N ASP A 437 19.30 -0.09 -4.17
CA ASP A 437 17.97 0.47 -4.44
C ASP A 437 16.98 0.08 -3.34
N ALA A 438 16.91 0.93 -2.30
CA ALA A 438 16.01 0.73 -1.16
C ALA A 438 14.51 0.81 -1.50
N GLU A 439 14.15 1.27 -2.70
CA GLU A 439 12.75 1.46 -3.10
C GLU A 439 12.10 0.20 -3.67
N GLN A 440 12.88 -0.79 -4.07
CA GLN A 440 12.39 -2.03 -4.65
C GLN A 440 12.04 -3.09 -3.60
N ARG A 441 11.40 -4.16 -4.08
CA ARG A 441 11.30 -5.40 -3.31
C ARG A 441 12.65 -6.12 -3.40
N HIS A 442 13.09 -6.68 -2.26
CA HIS A 442 14.39 -7.34 -2.16
C HIS A 442 14.29 -8.86 -2.10
N ASN A 443 13.09 -9.42 -2.27
CA ASN A 443 12.91 -10.88 -2.28
C ASN A 443 13.50 -11.49 -3.56
N ILE A 444 13.92 -12.74 -3.46
CA ILE A 444 14.64 -13.44 -4.54
C ILE A 444 13.79 -13.58 -5.82
N ASP A 445 12.47 -13.72 -5.70
CA ASP A 445 11.55 -13.78 -6.87
C ASP A 445 11.57 -12.49 -7.68
N HIS A 446 11.61 -11.33 -6.98
CA HIS A 446 11.69 -10.04 -7.64
C HIS A 446 13.05 -9.85 -8.30
N LEU A 447 14.13 -10.17 -7.61
CA LEU A 447 15.50 -10.00 -8.12
C LEU A 447 15.79 -10.93 -9.29
N SER A 448 15.39 -12.21 -9.24
CA SER A 448 15.58 -13.13 -10.33
C SER A 448 14.84 -12.68 -11.60
N ARG A 449 13.63 -12.13 -11.44
CA ARG A 449 12.82 -11.63 -12.55
C ARG A 449 13.35 -10.32 -13.14
N THR A 450 13.78 -9.36 -12.29
CA THR A 450 14.16 -8.02 -12.73
C THR A 450 15.64 -7.88 -13.12
N ILE A 451 16.53 -8.70 -12.55
CA ILE A 451 17.98 -8.64 -12.81
C ILE A 451 18.44 -9.76 -13.74
N LEU A 452 17.87 -10.96 -13.57
CA LEU A 452 18.32 -12.15 -14.29
C LEU A 452 17.36 -12.55 -15.41
N ASN A 453 16.18 -11.94 -15.55
CA ASN A 453 15.10 -12.31 -16.47
C ASN A 453 14.65 -13.77 -16.30
N ILE A 454 14.68 -14.30 -15.08
CA ILE A 454 14.33 -15.67 -14.73
C ILE A 454 13.07 -15.70 -13.86
N ILE A 455 12.12 -16.58 -14.20
CA ILE A 455 10.99 -16.92 -13.33
C ILE A 455 11.40 -18.09 -12.45
N GLN A 456 11.36 -17.89 -11.13
CA GLN A 456 11.57 -18.99 -10.18
C GLN A 456 10.41 -19.98 -10.22
N PHE A 457 10.73 -21.26 -10.09
CA PHE A 457 9.75 -22.32 -9.94
C PHE A 457 9.40 -22.43 -8.46
N GLN A 458 8.16 -22.16 -8.12
CA GLN A 458 7.63 -22.40 -6.78
C GLN A 458 7.02 -23.80 -6.73
N LEU A 459 7.60 -24.69 -5.96
CA LEU A 459 6.91 -25.90 -5.52
C LEU A 459 5.77 -25.47 -4.59
N LYS A 460 4.53 -25.73 -5.01
CA LYS A 460 3.42 -25.72 -4.06
C LYS A 460 3.52 -27.01 -3.27
N ILE A 461 4.02 -26.91 -2.04
CA ILE A 461 3.97 -27.96 -1.04
C ILE A 461 2.60 -27.89 -0.34
#